data_21740bdf8eae3ff38d94758d6f0f0a61
#
_entry.id   21740bdf8eae3ff38d94758d6f0f0a61
#
_cell.length_a   1.000
_cell.length_b   1.000
_cell.length_c   1.000
_cell.angle_alpha   90.00
_cell.angle_beta   90.00
_cell.angle_gamma   90.00
#
_symmetry.space_group_name_H-M   'P 1'
#
loop_
_entity.id
_entity.type
_entity.pdbx_description
1 polymer ?
#
loop_
_entity_poly.entity_id
_entity_poly.type
_entity_poly.pdbx_seq_one_letter_code
_entity_poly.pdbx_strand_id
1 'polypeptide(L)'
;LVKMRVVKALKAQGNVVAVTGDGINDAPAIKNADVGIAMGIAGTEVTKEASDIVLLDDSFSTIMKAVQWGRAIYENFKRFIQFQLTVNVSSVVVVVCSILAGFETPFTALELLWINIIMDGPPALTLGLEPIRDDILNHPPTRRDENIISRSMISRIFVNGIFISIVFMLQHFTNFLGAAPEQESTVL
;
A
#
# COMPACT_ATOMS: atom_id res chain seq x y z
N LEU A 1 32.72 -14.83 -4.20
CA LEU A 1 33.18 -13.56 -3.61
C LEU A 1 32.92 -12.34 -4.53
N VAL A 2 33.11 -12.46 -5.87
CA VAL A 2 32.92 -11.34 -6.80
C VAL A 2 31.44 -10.90 -6.85
N LYS A 3 30.49 -11.85 -7.02
CA LYS A 3 29.05 -11.57 -7.04
C LYS A 3 28.60 -10.81 -5.79
N MET A 4 29.04 -11.23 -4.60
CA MET A 4 28.72 -10.56 -3.34
C MET A 4 29.28 -9.11 -3.27
N ARG A 5 30.50 -8.87 -3.85
CA ARG A 5 31.07 -7.51 -3.92
C ARG A 5 30.23 -6.58 -4.81
N VAL A 6 29.75 -7.09 -5.95
CA VAL A 6 28.84 -6.36 -6.84
C VAL A 6 27.54 -6.01 -6.13
N VAL A 7 26.92 -6.97 -5.44
CA VAL A 7 25.70 -6.72 -4.65
C VAL A 7 25.91 -5.61 -3.63
N LYS A 8 27.00 -5.69 -2.85
CA LYS A 8 27.31 -4.66 -1.84
C LYS A 8 27.53 -3.29 -2.47
N ALA A 9 28.23 -3.21 -3.62
CA ALA A 9 28.47 -1.96 -4.32
C ALA A 9 27.18 -1.32 -4.83
N LEU A 10 26.27 -2.12 -5.40
CA LEU A 10 24.97 -1.63 -5.88
C LEU A 10 24.07 -1.17 -4.70
N LYS A 11 24.07 -1.91 -3.60
CA LYS A 11 23.33 -1.50 -2.37
C LYS A 11 23.88 -0.21 -1.78
N ALA A 12 25.20 -0.02 -1.79
CA ALA A 12 25.86 1.21 -1.32
C ALA A 12 25.47 2.44 -2.16
N GLN A 13 25.06 2.25 -3.42
CA GLN A 13 24.53 3.30 -4.29
C GLN A 13 23.04 3.59 -4.06
N GLY A 14 22.40 2.95 -3.08
CA GLY A 14 20.98 3.13 -2.77
C GLY A 14 20.01 2.30 -3.64
N ASN A 15 20.53 1.36 -4.44
CA ASN A 15 19.68 0.48 -5.24
C ASN A 15 19.09 -0.65 -4.38
N VAL A 16 17.89 -1.09 -4.75
CA VAL A 16 17.29 -2.35 -4.30
C VAL A 16 17.77 -3.44 -5.26
N VAL A 17 18.46 -4.44 -4.73
CA VAL A 17 19.15 -5.46 -5.53
C VAL A 17 18.51 -6.81 -5.36
N ALA A 18 18.03 -7.40 -6.45
CA ALA A 18 17.64 -8.80 -6.52
C ALA A 18 18.77 -9.62 -7.14
N VAL A 19 19.00 -10.82 -6.61
CA VAL A 19 20.04 -11.74 -7.10
C VAL A 19 19.45 -13.11 -7.32
N THR A 20 19.71 -13.67 -8.50
CA THR A 20 19.37 -15.05 -8.82
C THR A 20 20.61 -15.94 -8.80
N GLY A 21 20.43 -17.19 -8.41
CA GLY A 21 21.50 -18.19 -8.45
C GLY A 21 21.01 -19.61 -8.25
N ASP A 22 21.84 -20.56 -8.64
CA ASP A 22 21.59 -21.99 -8.62
C ASP A 22 22.64 -22.77 -7.82
N GLY A 23 23.86 -22.23 -7.71
CA GLY A 23 24.98 -22.90 -7.10
C GLY A 23 25.31 -22.46 -5.67
N ILE A 24 25.97 -23.34 -4.91
CA ILE A 24 26.43 -23.07 -3.53
C ILE A 24 27.24 -21.77 -3.44
N ASN A 25 28.00 -21.44 -4.49
CA ASN A 25 28.81 -20.23 -4.57
C ASN A 25 27.96 -18.93 -4.64
N ASP A 26 26.69 -19.04 -4.99
CA ASP A 26 25.74 -17.93 -5.11
C ASP A 26 25.04 -17.62 -3.79
N ALA A 27 24.95 -18.59 -2.89
CA ALA A 27 24.26 -18.43 -1.61
C ALA A 27 24.70 -17.20 -0.80
N PRO A 28 26.02 -16.84 -0.70
CA PRO A 28 26.40 -15.61 -0.02
C PRO A 28 25.92 -14.33 -0.71
N ALA A 29 25.82 -14.32 -2.04
CA ALA A 29 25.29 -13.16 -2.78
C ALA A 29 23.78 -13.05 -2.64
N ILE A 30 23.07 -14.17 -2.74
CA ILE A 30 21.62 -14.28 -2.55
C ILE A 30 21.24 -13.81 -1.16
N LYS A 31 21.89 -14.29 -0.12
CA LYS A 31 21.59 -13.90 1.26
C LYS A 31 21.90 -12.43 1.58
N ASN A 32 22.82 -11.80 0.86
CA ASN A 32 23.17 -10.38 1.03
C ASN A 32 22.36 -9.45 0.11
N ALA A 33 21.61 -9.97 -0.83
CA ALA A 33 20.68 -9.19 -1.67
C ALA A 33 19.52 -8.62 -0.84
N ASP A 34 18.73 -7.73 -1.42
CA ASP A 34 17.46 -7.28 -0.84
C ASP A 34 16.35 -8.29 -1.14
N VAL A 35 16.48 -9.00 -2.29
CA VAL A 35 15.64 -10.13 -2.67
C VAL A 35 16.53 -11.23 -3.23
N GLY A 36 16.66 -12.31 -2.50
CA GLY A 36 17.38 -13.50 -2.94
C GLY A 36 16.45 -14.47 -3.67
N ILE A 37 16.83 -14.90 -4.87
CA ILE A 37 16.02 -15.81 -5.69
C ILE A 37 16.86 -17.06 -6.03
N ALA A 38 16.37 -18.23 -5.65
CA ALA A 38 16.98 -19.51 -6.04
C ALA A 38 16.20 -20.18 -7.16
N MET A 39 16.92 -20.91 -8.01
CA MET A 39 16.32 -21.81 -8.98
C MET A 39 15.79 -23.05 -8.27
N GLY A 40 14.57 -23.48 -8.60
CA GLY A 40 13.91 -24.60 -7.93
C GLY A 40 14.33 -25.96 -8.49
N ILE A 41 14.57 -26.04 -9.80
CA ILE A 41 14.99 -27.28 -10.49
C ILE A 41 16.51 -27.41 -10.42
N ALA A 42 17.24 -26.40 -10.88
CA ALA A 42 18.70 -26.40 -10.94
C ALA A 42 19.38 -26.00 -9.61
N GLY A 43 18.64 -25.36 -8.70
CA GLY A 43 19.18 -24.82 -7.46
C GLY A 43 19.50 -25.89 -6.41
N THR A 44 20.64 -25.72 -5.73
CA THR A 44 21.01 -26.56 -4.58
C THR A 44 20.17 -26.21 -3.35
N GLU A 45 20.03 -27.15 -2.41
CA GLU A 45 19.31 -26.91 -1.15
C GLU A 45 19.91 -25.73 -0.36
N VAL A 46 21.22 -25.56 -0.36
CA VAL A 46 21.91 -24.45 0.28
C VAL A 46 21.49 -23.10 -0.33
N THR A 47 21.29 -23.07 -1.66
CA THR A 47 20.86 -21.86 -2.37
C THR A 47 19.40 -21.55 -2.07
N LYS A 48 18.54 -22.57 -2.00
CA LYS A 48 17.13 -22.45 -1.65
C LYS A 48 16.95 -21.96 -0.22
N GLU A 49 17.71 -22.50 0.74
CA GLU A 49 17.68 -22.06 2.14
C GLU A 49 18.19 -20.62 2.32
N ALA A 50 19.09 -20.16 1.45
CA ALA A 50 19.62 -18.79 1.49
C ALA A 50 18.71 -17.76 0.82
N SER A 51 17.70 -18.19 0.06
CA SER A 51 16.84 -17.35 -0.76
C SER A 51 15.53 -16.95 -0.07
N ASP A 52 14.95 -15.84 -0.52
CA ASP A 52 13.62 -15.39 -0.12
C ASP A 52 12.52 -15.98 -1.04
N ILE A 53 12.90 -16.30 -2.28
CA ILE A 53 11.98 -16.81 -3.32
C ILE A 53 12.64 -18.01 -4.02
N VAL A 54 11.86 -19.07 -4.26
CA VAL A 54 12.28 -20.21 -5.06
C VAL A 54 11.43 -20.26 -6.33
N LEU A 55 12.10 -20.27 -7.50
CA LEU A 55 11.44 -20.37 -8.80
C LEU A 55 11.22 -21.84 -9.16
N LEU A 56 9.99 -22.30 -9.20
CA LEU A 56 9.67 -23.69 -9.47
C LEU A 56 9.90 -24.11 -10.92
N ASP A 57 9.89 -23.17 -11.85
CA ASP A 57 10.03 -23.37 -13.30
C ASP A 57 11.37 -22.91 -13.87
N ASP A 58 12.27 -22.40 -13.03
CA ASP A 58 13.57 -21.82 -13.38
C ASP A 58 13.50 -20.79 -14.54
N SER A 59 12.34 -20.16 -14.72
CA SER A 59 12.09 -19.27 -15.85
C SER A 59 12.32 -17.80 -15.48
N PHE A 60 13.14 -17.12 -16.28
CA PHE A 60 13.34 -15.68 -16.13
C PHE A 60 12.04 -14.87 -16.36
N SER A 61 11.13 -15.36 -17.21
CA SER A 61 9.84 -14.73 -17.45
C SER A 61 8.98 -14.68 -16.17
N THR A 62 9.10 -15.69 -15.32
CA THR A 62 8.41 -15.76 -14.02
C THR A 62 8.96 -14.73 -13.04
N ILE A 63 10.26 -14.43 -13.07
CA ILE A 63 10.85 -13.32 -12.30
C ILE A 63 10.24 -11.99 -12.75
N MET A 64 10.13 -11.76 -14.05
CA MET A 64 9.53 -10.54 -14.58
C MET A 64 8.07 -10.38 -14.17
N LYS A 65 7.30 -11.46 -14.19
CA LYS A 65 5.93 -11.47 -13.67
C LYS A 65 5.89 -11.18 -12.17
N ALA A 66 6.78 -11.77 -11.37
CA ALA A 66 6.87 -11.50 -9.94
C ALA A 66 7.16 -10.01 -9.66
N VAL A 67 8.07 -9.38 -10.42
CA VAL A 67 8.34 -7.95 -10.33
C VAL A 67 7.11 -7.12 -10.69
N GLN A 68 6.42 -7.48 -11.76
CA GLN A 68 5.19 -6.81 -12.19
C GLN A 68 4.10 -6.89 -11.11
N TRP A 69 3.87 -8.07 -10.54
CA TRP A 69 2.93 -8.26 -9.45
C TRP A 69 3.32 -7.48 -8.19
N GLY A 70 4.58 -7.53 -7.79
CA GLY A 70 5.07 -6.81 -6.63
C GLY A 70 4.88 -5.29 -6.76
N ARG A 71 5.13 -4.73 -7.95
CA ARG A 71 4.87 -3.31 -8.22
C ARG A 71 3.39 -2.97 -8.19
N ALA A 72 2.51 -3.83 -8.73
CA ALA A 72 1.07 -3.64 -8.69
C ALA A 72 0.54 -3.66 -7.25
N ILE A 73 0.95 -4.63 -6.44
CA ILE A 73 0.60 -4.72 -5.02
C ILE A 73 1.04 -3.45 -4.28
N TYR A 74 2.25 -2.96 -4.54
CA TYR A 74 2.76 -1.74 -3.90
C TYR A 74 1.96 -0.49 -4.27
N GLU A 75 1.55 -0.34 -5.53
CA GLU A 75 0.68 0.77 -5.96
C GLU A 75 -0.70 0.68 -5.32
N ASN A 76 -1.31 -0.50 -5.29
CA ASN A 76 -2.61 -0.73 -4.66
C ASN A 76 -2.55 -0.45 -3.15
N PHE A 77 -1.47 -0.84 -2.50
CA PHE A 77 -1.22 -0.52 -1.09
C PHE A 77 -1.12 0.99 -0.83
N LYS A 78 -0.40 1.75 -1.69
CA LYS A 78 -0.37 3.22 -1.60
C LYS A 78 -1.77 3.83 -1.73
N ARG A 79 -2.59 3.35 -2.68
CA ARG A 79 -3.96 3.83 -2.88
C ARG A 79 -4.84 3.52 -1.67
N PHE A 80 -4.72 2.33 -1.12
CA PHE A 80 -5.44 1.93 0.09
C PHE A 80 -5.08 2.83 1.28
N ILE A 81 -3.80 3.05 1.55
CA ILE A 81 -3.36 3.97 2.60
C ILE A 81 -3.91 5.38 2.37
N GLN A 82 -3.85 5.88 1.13
CA GLN A 82 -4.37 7.21 0.83
C GLN A 82 -5.86 7.31 1.14
N PHE A 83 -6.65 6.31 0.73
CA PHE A 83 -8.08 6.23 1.01
C PHE A 83 -8.33 6.24 2.51
N GLN A 84 -7.69 5.34 3.25
CA GLN A 84 -7.88 5.19 4.68
C GLN A 84 -7.52 6.46 5.47
N LEU A 85 -6.38 7.07 5.17
CA LEU A 85 -5.97 8.32 5.80
C LEU A 85 -6.93 9.47 5.45
N THR A 86 -7.48 9.51 4.24
CA THR A 86 -8.45 10.53 3.84
C THR A 86 -9.72 10.45 4.70
N VAL A 87 -10.28 9.26 4.88
CA VAL A 87 -11.49 9.06 5.70
C VAL A 87 -11.21 9.37 7.17
N ASN A 88 -10.07 8.90 7.70
CA ASN A 88 -9.70 9.19 9.09
C ASN A 88 -9.51 10.70 9.34
N VAL A 89 -8.82 11.41 8.44
CA VAL A 89 -8.67 12.87 8.53
C VAL A 89 -10.04 13.56 8.48
N SER A 90 -10.92 13.13 7.57
CA SER A 90 -12.27 13.66 7.47
C SER A 90 -13.05 13.47 8.78
N SER A 91 -13.05 12.27 9.34
CA SER A 91 -13.74 11.96 10.60
C SER A 91 -13.25 12.83 11.77
N VAL A 92 -11.93 12.99 11.89
CA VAL A 92 -11.33 13.85 12.92
C VAL A 92 -11.74 15.31 12.73
N VAL A 93 -11.69 15.83 11.49
CA VAL A 93 -12.09 17.20 11.18
C VAL A 93 -13.56 17.44 11.53
N VAL A 94 -14.44 16.52 11.14
CA VAL A 94 -15.88 16.61 11.45
C VAL A 94 -16.12 16.66 12.96
N VAL A 95 -15.53 15.72 13.72
CA VAL A 95 -15.68 15.69 15.19
C VAL A 95 -15.17 16.97 15.84
N VAL A 96 -13.97 17.43 15.47
CA VAL A 96 -13.38 18.65 16.02
C VAL A 96 -14.24 19.88 15.68
N CYS A 97 -14.68 20.02 14.43
CA CYS A 97 -15.53 21.13 14.01
C CYS A 97 -16.88 21.14 14.75
N SER A 98 -17.50 19.96 14.94
CA SER A 98 -18.76 19.85 15.67
C SER A 98 -18.61 20.31 17.13
N ILE A 99 -17.56 19.85 17.81
CA ILE A 99 -17.27 20.26 19.20
C ILE A 99 -17.00 21.78 19.30
N LEU A 100 -16.20 22.34 18.39
CA LEU A 100 -15.89 23.78 18.38
C LEU A 100 -17.11 24.64 18.07
N ALA A 101 -18.06 24.13 17.29
CA ALA A 101 -19.32 24.79 16.98
C ALA A 101 -20.36 24.64 18.12
N GLY A 102 -20.06 23.89 19.18
CA GLY A 102 -20.93 23.69 20.33
C GLY A 102 -22.05 22.65 20.09
N PHE A 103 -21.91 21.81 19.08
CA PHE A 103 -22.83 20.72 18.79
C PHE A 103 -22.35 19.40 19.42
N GLU A 104 -23.29 18.49 19.62
CA GLU A 104 -22.95 17.11 19.98
C GLU A 104 -22.13 16.45 18.88
N THR A 105 -21.30 15.47 19.25
CA THR A 105 -20.51 14.73 18.27
C THR A 105 -21.43 13.94 17.36
N PRO A 106 -21.31 14.07 16.02
CA PRO A 106 -22.22 13.42 15.06
C PRO A 106 -22.04 11.90 15.02
N PHE A 107 -21.00 11.38 15.64
CA PHE A 107 -20.70 9.95 15.70
C PHE A 107 -20.53 9.48 17.13
N THR A 108 -21.16 8.36 17.44
CA THR A 108 -20.86 7.57 18.63
C THR A 108 -19.58 6.76 18.42
N ALA A 109 -18.97 6.31 19.53
CA ALA A 109 -17.79 5.44 19.44
C ALA A 109 -18.06 4.14 18.66
N LEU A 110 -19.30 3.62 18.75
CA LEU A 110 -19.71 2.42 18.04
C LEU A 110 -19.81 2.65 16.52
N GLU A 111 -20.35 3.79 16.11
CA GLU A 111 -20.45 4.17 14.69
C GLU A 111 -19.06 4.39 14.08
N LEU A 112 -18.15 5.04 14.79
CA LEU A 112 -16.76 5.16 14.34
C LEU A 112 -16.07 3.80 14.18
N LEU A 113 -16.36 2.86 15.08
CA LEU A 113 -15.84 1.49 14.95
C LEU A 113 -16.41 0.80 13.71
N TRP A 114 -17.71 0.93 13.44
CA TRP A 114 -18.35 0.39 12.24
C TRP A 114 -17.80 0.99 10.96
N ILE A 115 -17.61 2.31 10.91
CA ILE A 115 -17.00 3.01 9.77
C ILE A 115 -15.61 2.42 9.49
N ASN A 116 -14.78 2.23 10.52
CA ASN A 116 -13.45 1.64 10.34
C ASN A 116 -13.52 0.20 9.81
N ILE A 117 -14.42 -0.64 10.32
CA ILE A 117 -14.57 -2.03 9.85
C ILE A 117 -15.01 -2.08 8.38
N ILE A 118 -16.00 -1.25 7.99
CA ILE A 118 -16.48 -1.18 6.60
C ILE A 118 -15.42 -0.60 5.67
N MET A 119 -14.64 0.36 6.16
CA MET A 119 -13.57 0.99 5.40
C MET A 119 -12.38 0.05 5.16
N ASP A 120 -12.08 -0.83 6.11
CA ASP A 120 -10.92 -1.74 6.00
C ASP A 120 -11.21 -2.94 5.09
N GLY A 121 -12.40 -3.53 5.17
CA GLY A 121 -12.72 -4.78 4.47
C GLY A 121 -12.97 -4.62 2.96
N PRO A 122 -14.10 -4.07 2.52
CA PRO A 122 -14.48 -4.01 1.12
C PRO A 122 -13.50 -3.25 0.22
N PRO A 123 -12.96 -2.07 0.60
CA PRO A 123 -11.99 -1.38 -0.23
C PRO A 123 -10.65 -2.12 -0.34
N ALA A 124 -10.18 -2.79 0.72
CA ALA A 124 -8.97 -3.59 0.67
C ALA A 124 -9.11 -4.74 -0.33
N LEU A 125 -10.26 -5.43 -0.33
CA LEU A 125 -10.58 -6.49 -1.28
C LEU A 125 -10.65 -5.95 -2.72
N THR A 126 -11.34 -4.84 -2.93
CA THR A 126 -11.51 -4.23 -4.26
C THR A 126 -10.16 -3.82 -4.86
N LEU A 127 -9.31 -3.15 -4.06
CA LEU A 127 -7.98 -2.74 -4.49
C LEU A 127 -7.04 -3.94 -4.67
N GLY A 128 -7.20 -5.01 -3.87
CA GLY A 128 -6.44 -6.24 -4.02
C GLY A 128 -6.78 -7.01 -5.31
N LEU A 129 -8.00 -6.87 -5.82
CA LEU A 129 -8.48 -7.52 -7.06
C LEU A 129 -8.27 -6.63 -8.30
N GLU A 130 -7.74 -5.42 -8.17
CA GLU A 130 -7.50 -4.53 -9.30
C GLU A 130 -6.51 -5.18 -10.29
N PRO A 131 -6.85 -5.25 -11.58
CA PRO A 131 -5.99 -5.91 -12.57
C PRO A 131 -4.66 -5.17 -12.71
N ILE A 132 -3.61 -5.94 -12.97
CA ILE A 132 -2.27 -5.40 -13.16
C ILE A 132 -2.23 -4.58 -14.45
N ARG A 133 -1.69 -3.38 -14.37
CA ARG A 133 -1.51 -2.51 -15.54
C ARG A 133 -0.31 -2.98 -16.36
N ASP A 134 -0.48 -3.04 -17.67
CA ASP A 134 0.57 -3.49 -18.61
C ASP A 134 1.77 -2.54 -18.64
N ASP A 135 1.56 -1.26 -18.33
CA ASP A 135 2.59 -0.21 -18.34
C ASP A 135 3.45 -0.15 -17.07
N ILE A 136 3.14 -0.95 -16.04
CA ILE A 136 3.78 -0.86 -14.72
C ILE A 136 5.29 -1.11 -14.75
N LEU A 137 5.76 -1.92 -15.71
CA LEU A 137 7.19 -2.18 -15.90
C LEU A 137 7.92 -1.03 -16.61
N ASN A 138 7.19 -0.14 -17.29
CA ASN A 138 7.77 1.02 -17.99
C ASN A 138 8.10 2.17 -17.02
N HIS A 139 7.55 2.13 -15.80
CA HIS A 139 7.87 3.11 -14.77
C HIS A 139 9.24 2.83 -14.14
N PRO A 140 9.99 3.86 -13.76
CA PRO A 140 11.25 3.67 -13.04
C PRO A 140 11.00 2.94 -11.71
N PRO A 141 11.98 2.17 -11.22
CA PRO A 141 11.86 1.50 -9.93
C PRO A 141 11.77 2.52 -8.79
N THR A 142 11.00 2.17 -7.77
CA THR A 142 10.90 2.95 -6.54
C THR A 142 12.26 2.98 -5.85
N ARG A 143 12.70 4.15 -5.40
CA ARG A 143 13.96 4.30 -4.68
C ARG A 143 13.82 3.72 -3.27
N ARG A 144 14.95 3.24 -2.71
CA ARG A 144 14.99 2.67 -1.36
C ARG A 144 14.56 3.66 -0.27
N ASP A 145 14.89 4.93 -0.47
CA ASP A 145 14.63 6.05 0.45
C ASP A 145 13.30 6.77 0.17
N GLU A 146 12.51 6.27 -0.77
CA GLU A 146 11.21 6.86 -1.10
C GLU A 146 10.18 6.57 0.00
N ASN A 147 9.60 7.63 0.53
CA ASN A 147 8.51 7.50 1.49
C ASN A 147 7.24 6.96 0.82
N ILE A 148 6.57 6.03 1.48
CA ILE A 148 5.27 5.49 1.03
C ILE A 148 4.27 6.63 0.84
N ILE A 149 4.26 7.58 1.78
CA ILE A 149 3.42 8.78 1.73
C ILE A 149 4.20 9.92 1.09
N SER A 150 3.92 10.19 -0.19
CA SER A 150 4.52 11.31 -0.91
C SER A 150 3.87 12.65 -0.52
N ARG A 151 4.58 13.77 -0.75
CA ARG A 151 4.01 15.11 -0.51
C ARG A 151 2.73 15.37 -1.31
N SER A 152 2.66 14.90 -2.55
CA SER A 152 1.45 14.98 -3.37
C SER A 152 0.30 14.17 -2.79
N MET A 153 0.58 13.01 -2.20
CA MET A 153 -0.39 12.17 -1.54
C MET A 153 -0.94 12.87 -0.28
N ILE A 154 -0.09 13.48 0.53
CA ILE A 154 -0.51 14.27 1.70
C ILE A 154 -1.47 15.39 1.28
N SER A 155 -1.11 16.16 0.24
CA SER A 155 -1.99 17.22 -0.27
C SER A 155 -3.36 16.69 -0.68
N ARG A 156 -3.40 15.56 -1.40
CA ARG A 156 -4.68 14.93 -1.81
C ARG A 156 -5.50 14.45 -0.61
N ILE A 157 -4.85 13.87 0.41
CA ILE A 157 -5.51 13.41 1.64
C ILE A 157 -6.20 14.59 2.33
N PHE A 158 -5.49 15.71 2.51
CA PHE A 158 -6.08 16.89 3.16
C PHE A 158 -7.17 17.53 2.33
N VAL A 159 -6.96 17.75 1.03
CA VAL A 159 -7.96 18.38 0.15
C VAL A 159 -9.24 17.53 0.11
N ASN A 160 -9.11 16.22 -0.12
CA ASN A 160 -10.27 15.33 -0.16
C ASN A 160 -10.91 15.16 1.22
N GLY A 161 -10.12 15.05 2.29
CA GLY A 161 -10.61 14.94 3.65
C GLY A 161 -11.42 16.18 4.08
N ILE A 162 -10.92 17.39 3.79
CA ILE A 162 -11.64 18.64 4.05
C ILE A 162 -12.90 18.72 3.19
N PHE A 163 -12.83 18.36 1.90
CA PHE A 163 -13.99 18.36 1.02
C PHE A 163 -15.11 17.45 1.55
N ILE A 164 -14.77 16.21 1.92
CA ILE A 164 -15.72 15.26 2.51
C ILE A 164 -16.31 15.83 3.81
N SER A 165 -15.46 16.42 4.66
CA SER A 165 -15.92 17.05 5.91
C SER A 165 -16.89 18.18 5.67
N ILE A 166 -16.66 19.02 4.66
CA ILE A 166 -17.57 20.12 4.30
C ILE A 166 -18.91 19.57 3.83
N VAL A 167 -18.91 18.55 2.96
CA VAL A 167 -20.15 17.92 2.46
C VAL A 167 -20.93 17.30 3.60
N PHE A 168 -20.24 16.60 4.50
CA PHE A 168 -20.84 15.99 5.69
C PHE A 168 -21.47 17.06 6.61
N MET A 169 -20.73 18.12 6.95
CA MET A 169 -21.23 19.21 7.79
C MET A 169 -22.42 19.92 7.14
N LEU A 170 -22.36 20.16 5.83
CA LEU A 170 -23.48 20.71 5.08
C LEU A 170 -24.73 19.85 5.23
N GLN A 171 -24.60 18.52 5.05
CA GLN A 171 -25.72 17.59 5.22
C GLN A 171 -26.26 17.64 6.66
N HIS A 172 -25.37 17.60 7.65
CA HIS A 172 -25.75 17.63 9.06
C HIS A 172 -26.52 18.89 9.46
N PHE A 173 -26.09 20.09 8.97
CA PHE A 173 -26.74 21.34 9.32
C PHE A 173 -27.94 21.69 8.47
N THR A 174 -27.97 21.35 7.19
CA THR A 174 -29.02 21.76 6.26
C THR A 174 -30.04 20.67 5.97
N ASN A 175 -29.68 19.42 6.29
CA ASN A 175 -30.47 18.23 5.97
C ASN A 175 -30.99 18.25 4.51
N PHE A 176 -30.12 18.65 3.56
CA PHE A 176 -30.51 18.87 2.16
C PHE A 176 -31.00 17.56 1.47
N LEU A 177 -30.64 16.39 1.99
CA LEU A 177 -31.15 15.11 1.53
C LEU A 177 -32.51 14.74 2.13
N GLY A 178 -33.04 15.56 3.10
CA GLY A 178 -34.35 15.36 3.70
C GLY A 178 -34.47 14.10 4.56
N ALA A 179 -33.38 13.70 5.24
CA ALA A 179 -33.40 12.56 6.15
C ALA A 179 -34.34 12.83 7.35
N ALA A 180 -35.13 11.81 7.74
CA ALA A 180 -35.88 11.87 8.98
C ALA A 180 -34.89 11.82 10.18
N PRO A 181 -35.24 12.42 11.35
CA PRO A 181 -34.35 12.44 12.53
C PRO A 181 -33.86 11.04 12.96
N GLU A 182 -34.67 10.02 12.75
CA GLU A 182 -34.32 8.61 13.03
C GLU A 182 -33.34 8.00 12.02
N GLN A 183 -33.16 8.63 10.86
CA GLN A 183 -32.34 8.17 9.76
C GLN A 183 -31.06 8.99 9.59
N GLU A 184 -30.84 10.00 10.42
CA GLU A 184 -29.72 10.93 10.28
C GLU A 184 -28.38 10.22 10.30
N SER A 185 -28.19 9.28 11.23
CA SER A 185 -26.95 8.49 11.31
C SER A 185 -26.74 7.52 10.14
N THR A 186 -27.80 7.20 9.39
CA THR A 186 -27.73 6.31 8.21
C THR A 186 -27.39 7.07 6.93
N VAL A 187 -27.74 8.36 6.89
CA VAL A 187 -27.53 9.25 5.74
C VAL A 187 -26.19 9.97 5.83
N LEU A 188 -25.68 10.17 7.03
CA LEU A 188 -24.34 10.71 7.31
C LEU A 188 -23.29 9.62 7.19
#